data_d4c26fc5e6f4911779fb795b92b672d1
#
_entry.id   d4c26fc5e6f4911779fb795b92b672d1
#
_cell.length_a   1.000
_cell.length_b   1.000
_cell.length_c   1.000
_cell.angle_alpha   90.00
_cell.angle_beta   90.00
_cell.angle_gamma   90.00
#
_symmetry.space_group_name_H-M   'P 1'
#
loop_
_entity.id
_entity.type
_entity.pdbx_description
1 polymer ?
#
loop_
_entity_poly.entity_id
_entity_poly.type
_entity_poly.pdbx_seq_one_letter_code
_entity_poly.pdbx_strand_id
1 'polypeptide(L)'
;MADPIIFNIQKFSVRDGDGIRTTIFFKGCPLRCLWCHNPESQLYKKELVFRREKCTSCGRCVAACPKHCNVLDTAGYELRFDRTDCNICGNCEDVCLGSARELCGKNYSIDELVKKAARDKLFYEQSGGGVTLSGGEVMVQDMDYVEELCRRLHEQGIRIFIDTSGHCPYENFKRILPYTDIFLYDIKAMDPAVHKKFIGVDNALILENLKRLSDDGAGIYIRIPVVGGVNANDGFFNALIDFMKQDNIHVKEISLLPYHDFGKGKYANLGRVYEEDLMWAPTPDEMGHFKALLEEAGYERVAIGG
;
A
#
# COMPACT_ATOMS: atom_id res chain seq x y z
N MET A 1 6.04 -3.69 22.72
CA MET A 1 4.78 -3.73 21.93
C MET A 1 4.80 -5.00 21.08
N ALA A 2 3.68 -5.45 20.50
CA ALA A 2 3.71 -6.63 19.62
C ALA A 2 4.32 -6.24 18.26
N ASP A 3 5.12 -7.13 17.65
CA ASP A 3 5.68 -6.90 16.33
C ASP A 3 4.60 -6.51 15.31
N PRO A 4 4.88 -5.59 14.37
CA PRO A 4 3.96 -5.21 13.31
C PRO A 4 3.45 -6.41 12.52
N ILE A 5 2.23 -6.30 12.01
CA ILE A 5 1.64 -7.35 11.20
C ILE A 5 2.00 -7.13 9.73
N ILE A 6 2.61 -8.14 9.11
CA ILE A 6 2.93 -8.19 7.69
C ILE A 6 1.89 -9.06 7.00
N PHE A 7 1.26 -8.58 5.93
CA PHE A 7 0.28 -9.40 5.21
C PHE A 7 0.82 -10.04 3.94
N ASN A 8 1.91 -9.49 3.39
CA ASN A 8 2.57 -10.08 2.23
C ASN A 8 4.07 -9.73 2.21
N ILE A 9 4.87 -10.61 1.63
CA ILE A 9 6.27 -10.37 1.27
C ILE A 9 6.41 -10.81 -0.19
N GLN A 10 6.47 -9.81 -1.09
CA GLN A 10 6.56 -10.05 -2.53
C GLN A 10 8.01 -9.93 -2.98
N LYS A 11 8.52 -10.99 -3.55
CA LYS A 11 9.84 -11.01 -4.19
C LYS A 11 9.75 -10.65 -5.66
N PHE A 12 10.86 -10.18 -6.21
CA PHE A 12 10.98 -9.80 -7.62
C PHE A 12 9.94 -8.75 -8.05
N SER A 13 9.60 -7.83 -7.15
CA SER A 13 8.79 -6.67 -7.49
C SER A 13 9.61 -5.72 -8.37
N VAL A 14 8.97 -5.19 -9.43
CA VAL A 14 9.59 -4.27 -10.40
C VAL A 14 8.78 -2.98 -10.57
N ARG A 15 7.76 -2.80 -9.72
CA ARG A 15 6.85 -1.64 -9.76
C ARG A 15 6.84 -0.83 -8.46
N ASP A 16 7.68 -1.22 -7.50
CA ASP A 16 7.76 -0.57 -6.18
C ASP A 16 9.10 0.16 -6.01
N GLY A 17 9.57 0.80 -7.10
CA GLY A 17 10.84 1.52 -7.18
C GLY A 17 11.85 0.88 -8.14
N ASP A 18 13.08 1.40 -8.15
CA ASP A 18 14.14 1.00 -9.09
C ASP A 18 14.56 -0.45 -8.91
N GLY A 19 14.83 -1.13 -10.03
CA GLY A 19 15.42 -2.46 -10.07
C GLY A 19 14.50 -3.57 -9.54
N ILE A 20 15.09 -4.71 -9.24
CA ILE A 20 14.39 -5.85 -8.65
C ILE A 20 14.35 -5.66 -7.14
N ARG A 21 13.15 -5.75 -6.55
CA ARG A 21 12.95 -5.48 -5.13
C ARG A 21 12.23 -6.62 -4.41
N THR A 22 12.45 -6.70 -3.10
CA THR A 22 11.54 -7.41 -2.19
C THR A 22 10.67 -6.39 -1.49
N THR A 23 9.35 -6.44 -1.72
CA THR A 23 8.39 -5.55 -1.08
C THR A 23 7.78 -6.22 0.14
N ILE A 24 7.87 -5.58 1.30
CA ILE A 24 7.30 -6.03 2.58
C ILE A 24 6.05 -5.18 2.85
N PHE A 25 4.89 -5.82 2.90
CA PHE A 25 3.60 -5.15 3.03
C PHE A 25 3.06 -5.22 4.46
N PHE A 26 3.05 -4.07 5.14
CA PHE A 26 2.53 -3.92 6.50
C PHE A 26 1.01 -3.78 6.53
N LYS A 27 0.36 -4.26 7.62
CA LYS A 27 -1.05 -3.99 7.90
C LYS A 27 -1.18 -2.78 8.82
N GLY A 28 -2.27 -2.05 8.60
CA GLY A 28 -2.62 -0.83 9.32
C GLY A 28 -2.36 0.41 8.47
N CYS A 29 -3.43 1.14 8.16
CA CYS A 29 -3.39 2.41 7.44
C CYS A 29 -4.38 3.38 8.07
N PRO A 30 -4.02 4.64 8.30
CA PRO A 30 -4.96 5.66 8.79
C PRO A 30 -5.93 6.11 7.69
N LEU A 31 -5.58 5.90 6.42
CA LEU A 31 -6.38 6.28 5.26
C LEU A 31 -7.45 5.22 4.92
N ARG A 32 -8.48 5.66 4.20
CA ARG A 32 -9.60 4.82 3.72
C ARG A 32 -9.89 5.11 2.25
N CYS A 33 -8.82 5.14 1.43
CA CYS A 33 -8.94 5.38 -0.01
C CYS A 33 -9.95 4.42 -0.63
N LEU A 34 -10.92 4.95 -1.39
CA LEU A 34 -11.98 4.13 -2.02
C LEU A 34 -11.41 3.17 -3.07
N TRP A 35 -10.30 3.53 -3.72
CA TRP A 35 -9.60 2.70 -4.72
C TRP A 35 -8.41 1.90 -4.16
N CYS A 36 -8.36 1.65 -2.85
CA CYS A 36 -7.20 0.98 -2.26
C CYS A 36 -6.93 -0.38 -2.92
N HIS A 37 -5.74 -0.57 -3.47
CA HIS A 37 -5.33 -1.84 -4.08
C HIS A 37 -5.03 -2.94 -3.04
N ASN A 38 -4.80 -2.54 -1.80
CA ASN A 38 -4.47 -3.44 -0.70
C ASN A 38 -5.47 -3.26 0.47
N PRO A 39 -6.79 -3.51 0.27
CA PRO A 39 -7.78 -3.35 1.33
C PRO A 39 -7.49 -4.23 2.54
N GLU A 40 -6.77 -5.34 2.38
CA GLU A 40 -6.26 -6.19 3.45
C GLU A 40 -5.27 -5.48 4.36
N SER A 41 -4.66 -4.38 3.92
CA SER A 41 -3.76 -3.58 4.74
C SER A 41 -4.45 -2.54 5.62
N GLN A 42 -5.73 -2.23 5.39
CA GLN A 42 -6.40 -1.10 6.05
C GLN A 42 -6.55 -1.27 7.57
N LEU A 43 -6.79 -2.49 8.07
CA LEU A 43 -6.97 -2.73 9.50
C LEU A 43 -5.63 -3.11 10.17
N TYR A 44 -5.44 -2.65 11.42
CA TYR A 44 -4.27 -2.94 12.26
C TYR A 44 -4.30 -4.34 12.90
N LYS A 45 -5.23 -5.20 12.49
CA LYS A 45 -5.41 -6.57 13.01
C LYS A 45 -5.44 -7.59 11.89
N LYS A 46 -5.16 -8.84 12.23
CA LYS A 46 -5.34 -9.97 11.32
C LYS A 46 -6.79 -10.05 10.86
N GLU A 47 -7.00 -10.58 9.67
CA GLU A 47 -8.33 -10.78 9.09
C GLU A 47 -8.42 -12.13 8.41
N LEU A 48 -9.61 -12.70 8.34
CA LEU A 48 -9.84 -13.90 7.56
C LEU A 48 -10.30 -13.50 6.14
N VAL A 49 -9.53 -13.88 5.14
CA VAL A 49 -9.88 -13.78 3.72
C VAL A 49 -10.71 -15.01 3.34
N PHE A 50 -11.79 -14.79 2.60
CA PHE A 50 -12.60 -15.87 2.04
C PHE A 50 -12.67 -15.75 0.53
N ARG A 51 -11.93 -16.61 -0.17
CA ARG A 51 -11.95 -16.72 -1.64
C ARG A 51 -13.09 -17.64 -2.06
N ARG A 52 -14.24 -17.05 -2.38
CA ARG A 52 -15.45 -17.79 -2.73
C ARG A 52 -15.25 -18.67 -3.97
N GLU A 53 -14.49 -18.19 -4.93
CA GLU A 53 -14.16 -18.89 -6.17
C GLU A 53 -13.37 -20.20 -5.97
N LYS A 54 -12.70 -20.35 -4.82
CA LYS A 54 -11.99 -21.57 -4.43
C LYS A 54 -12.81 -22.49 -3.51
N CYS A 55 -14.01 -22.07 -3.11
CA CYS A 55 -14.81 -22.80 -2.15
C CYS A 55 -15.63 -23.90 -2.82
N THR A 56 -15.46 -25.12 -2.40
CA THR A 56 -16.24 -26.29 -2.86
C THR A 56 -17.46 -26.60 -1.99
N SER A 57 -17.80 -25.73 -1.04
CA SER A 57 -18.89 -25.89 -0.07
C SER A 57 -18.86 -27.22 0.71
N CYS A 58 -17.69 -27.79 0.95
CA CYS A 58 -17.51 -29.11 1.60
C CYS A 58 -17.90 -29.13 3.10
N GLY A 59 -18.23 -28.01 3.73
CA GLY A 59 -18.70 -27.91 5.12
C GLY A 59 -17.65 -28.09 6.22
N ARG A 60 -16.39 -28.44 5.92
CA ARG A 60 -15.35 -28.68 6.95
C ARG A 60 -15.13 -27.50 7.88
N CYS A 61 -15.11 -26.28 7.33
CA CYS A 61 -14.96 -25.05 8.12
C CYS A 61 -16.17 -24.75 9.02
N VAL A 62 -17.35 -25.30 8.70
CA VAL A 62 -18.55 -25.21 9.57
C VAL A 62 -18.30 -26.02 10.83
N ALA A 63 -17.89 -27.29 10.67
CA ALA A 63 -17.60 -28.19 11.80
C ALA A 63 -16.42 -27.70 12.66
N ALA A 64 -15.41 -27.08 12.04
CA ALA A 64 -14.21 -26.62 12.74
C ALA A 64 -14.36 -25.26 13.44
N CYS A 65 -15.46 -24.51 13.21
CA CYS A 65 -15.62 -23.16 13.74
C CYS A 65 -16.23 -23.16 15.16
N PRO A 66 -15.46 -22.80 16.21
CA PRO A 66 -15.97 -22.80 17.59
C PRO A 66 -16.98 -21.67 17.85
N LYS A 67 -17.03 -20.68 16.96
CA LYS A 67 -17.95 -19.53 17.02
C LYS A 67 -19.11 -19.63 16.03
N HIS A 68 -19.23 -20.73 15.29
CA HIS A 68 -20.29 -20.97 14.29
C HIS A 68 -20.44 -19.87 13.25
N CYS A 69 -19.32 -19.15 12.93
CA CYS A 69 -19.30 -18.07 11.96
C CYS A 69 -19.46 -18.56 10.50
N ASN A 70 -19.25 -19.85 10.26
CA ASN A 70 -19.43 -20.47 8.95
C ASN A 70 -20.74 -21.25 8.94
N VAL A 71 -21.61 -20.96 7.99
CA VAL A 71 -22.91 -21.61 7.83
C VAL A 71 -23.03 -22.12 6.41
N LEU A 72 -23.39 -23.40 6.25
CA LEU A 72 -23.72 -23.96 4.96
C LEU A 72 -25.23 -23.83 4.73
N ASP A 73 -25.59 -23.11 3.69
CA ASP A 73 -26.98 -23.01 3.24
C ASP A 73 -27.36 -24.30 2.50
N THR A 74 -28.16 -25.14 3.12
CA THR A 74 -28.58 -26.42 2.56
C THR A 74 -29.52 -26.29 1.38
N ALA A 75 -30.21 -25.13 1.24
CA ALA A 75 -31.11 -24.87 0.12
C ALA A 75 -30.36 -24.57 -1.18
N GLY A 76 -29.19 -23.97 -1.09
CA GLY A 76 -28.36 -23.57 -2.25
C GLY A 76 -26.96 -24.17 -2.27
N TYR A 77 -26.60 -25.00 -1.28
CA TYR A 77 -25.24 -25.51 -1.08
C TYR A 77 -24.18 -24.38 -1.04
N GLU A 78 -24.57 -23.18 -0.56
CA GLU A 78 -23.71 -22.02 -0.48
C GLU A 78 -23.15 -21.87 0.93
N LEU A 79 -21.82 -21.70 1.02
CA LEU A 79 -21.15 -21.39 2.27
C LEU A 79 -21.20 -19.89 2.53
N ARG A 80 -21.82 -19.50 3.66
CA ARG A 80 -21.83 -18.12 4.17
C ARG A 80 -20.84 -17.97 5.31
N PHE A 81 -20.27 -16.79 5.41
CA PHE A 81 -19.34 -16.43 6.49
C PHE A 81 -19.79 -15.14 7.16
N ASP A 82 -20.23 -15.28 8.42
CA ASP A 82 -20.50 -14.15 9.29
C ASP A 82 -19.21 -13.77 10.03
N ARG A 83 -18.78 -12.52 9.84
CA ARG A 83 -17.55 -11.99 10.40
C ARG A 83 -17.73 -11.40 11.79
N THR A 84 -18.97 -11.19 12.25
CA THR A 84 -19.32 -10.43 13.47
C THR A 84 -18.66 -11.02 14.71
N ASP A 85 -18.80 -12.33 14.90
CA ASP A 85 -18.30 -13.05 16.09
C ASP A 85 -16.98 -13.80 15.84
N CYS A 86 -16.37 -13.60 14.66
CA CYS A 86 -15.14 -14.29 14.29
C CYS A 86 -13.95 -13.81 15.13
N ASN A 87 -13.37 -14.71 15.92
CA ASN A 87 -12.18 -14.44 16.73
C ASN A 87 -10.86 -14.71 16.01
N ILE A 88 -10.91 -14.99 14.70
CA ILE A 88 -9.72 -15.17 13.84
C ILE A 88 -8.79 -16.29 14.35
N CYS A 89 -9.35 -17.39 14.85
CA CYS A 89 -8.58 -18.51 15.42
C CYS A 89 -7.80 -19.35 14.40
N GLY A 90 -8.15 -19.29 13.10
CA GLY A 90 -7.46 -20.04 12.03
C GLY A 90 -8.02 -21.43 11.73
N ASN A 91 -8.82 -22.05 12.62
CA ASN A 91 -9.29 -23.43 12.44
C ASN A 91 -9.93 -23.70 11.08
N CYS A 92 -10.64 -22.72 10.51
CA CYS A 92 -11.28 -22.86 9.20
C CYS A 92 -10.27 -22.82 8.03
N GLU A 93 -9.10 -22.19 8.21
CA GLU A 93 -7.98 -22.22 7.28
C GLU A 93 -7.33 -23.60 7.30
N ASP A 94 -7.02 -24.13 8.50
CA ASP A 94 -6.31 -25.40 8.67
C ASP A 94 -7.04 -26.59 8.01
N VAL A 95 -8.38 -26.57 8.01
CA VAL A 95 -9.19 -27.65 7.43
C VAL A 95 -9.60 -27.41 5.98
N CYS A 96 -9.22 -26.28 5.37
CA CYS A 96 -9.68 -25.89 4.04
C CYS A 96 -8.80 -26.46 2.93
N LEU A 97 -9.19 -27.60 2.33
CA LEU A 97 -8.42 -28.26 1.28
C LEU A 97 -8.31 -27.43 -0.02
N GLY A 98 -9.29 -26.55 -0.30
CA GLY A 98 -9.29 -25.67 -1.47
C GLY A 98 -8.55 -24.37 -1.26
N SER A 99 -7.94 -24.14 -0.07
CA SER A 99 -7.31 -22.86 0.29
C SER A 99 -8.23 -21.64 0.07
N ALA A 100 -9.55 -21.86 0.25
CA ALA A 100 -10.56 -20.80 0.17
C ALA A 100 -10.56 -19.88 1.41
N ARG A 101 -9.94 -20.33 2.52
CA ARG A 101 -9.77 -19.59 3.77
C ARG A 101 -8.29 -19.31 3.99
N GLU A 102 -7.98 -18.07 4.37
CA GLU A 102 -6.61 -17.65 4.63
C GLU A 102 -6.59 -16.58 5.72
N LEU A 103 -5.73 -16.74 6.71
CA LEU A 103 -5.43 -15.68 7.67
C LEU A 103 -4.50 -14.65 7.03
N CYS A 104 -5.03 -13.46 6.81
CA CYS A 104 -4.27 -12.33 6.30
C CYS A 104 -3.57 -11.62 7.46
N GLY A 105 -2.25 -11.71 7.45
CA GLY A 105 -1.39 -11.05 8.42
C GLY A 105 -0.67 -12.01 9.36
N LYS A 106 0.64 -11.83 9.45
CA LYS A 106 1.55 -12.59 10.30
C LYS A 106 2.55 -11.66 10.96
N ASN A 107 2.91 -11.92 12.20
CA ASN A 107 4.02 -11.23 12.86
C ASN A 107 5.33 -11.88 12.43
N TYR A 108 6.35 -11.06 12.18
CA TYR A 108 7.70 -11.49 11.87
C TYR A 108 8.67 -10.77 12.79
N SER A 109 9.67 -11.47 13.29
CA SER A 109 10.81 -10.81 13.92
C SER A 109 11.65 -10.07 12.88
N ILE A 110 12.39 -9.05 13.30
CA ILE A 110 13.32 -8.32 12.43
C ILE A 110 14.34 -9.28 11.81
N ASP A 111 14.86 -10.24 12.59
CA ASP A 111 15.79 -11.27 12.10
C ASP A 111 15.22 -12.08 10.93
N GLU A 112 13.93 -12.46 11.01
CA GLU A 112 13.28 -13.19 9.93
C GLU A 112 13.16 -12.34 8.66
N LEU A 113 12.79 -11.05 8.78
CA LEU A 113 12.67 -10.16 7.63
C LEU A 113 14.03 -9.87 6.99
N VAL A 114 15.02 -9.53 7.78
CA VAL A 114 16.40 -9.28 7.30
C VAL A 114 16.94 -10.53 6.60
N LYS A 115 16.77 -11.71 7.18
CA LYS A 115 17.19 -12.99 6.55
C LYS A 115 16.46 -13.26 5.24
N LYS A 116 15.16 -12.93 5.15
CA LYS A 116 14.38 -13.09 3.91
C LYS A 116 14.84 -12.13 2.82
N ALA A 117 15.08 -10.85 3.16
CA ALA A 117 15.56 -9.84 2.25
C ALA A 117 16.99 -10.15 1.74
N ALA A 118 17.89 -10.53 2.64
CA ALA A 118 19.29 -10.83 2.30
C ALA A 118 19.46 -11.97 1.28
N ARG A 119 18.48 -12.88 1.16
CA ARG A 119 18.53 -13.97 0.17
C ARG A 119 18.51 -13.47 -1.28
N ASP A 120 17.95 -12.30 -1.51
CA ASP A 120 17.77 -11.74 -2.84
C ASP A 120 18.82 -10.64 -3.14
N LYS A 121 19.82 -10.45 -2.26
CA LYS A 121 20.83 -9.39 -2.33
C LYS A 121 21.57 -9.33 -3.67
N LEU A 122 21.92 -10.48 -4.24
CA LEU A 122 22.60 -10.55 -5.54
C LEU A 122 21.75 -9.90 -6.66
N PHE A 123 20.44 -10.10 -6.63
CA PHE A 123 19.53 -9.48 -7.61
C PHE A 123 19.43 -7.97 -7.40
N TYR A 124 19.47 -7.51 -6.15
CA TYR A 124 19.49 -6.08 -5.83
C TYR A 124 20.76 -5.41 -6.38
N GLU A 125 21.92 -5.99 -6.12
CA GLU A 125 23.21 -5.48 -6.59
C GLU A 125 23.29 -5.40 -8.12
N GLN A 126 22.77 -6.41 -8.84
CA GLN A 126 22.79 -6.46 -10.29
C GLN A 126 21.80 -5.49 -10.95
N SER A 127 20.68 -5.18 -10.31
CA SER A 127 19.61 -4.37 -10.90
C SER A 127 19.54 -2.94 -10.34
N GLY A 128 20.31 -2.62 -9.30
CA GLY A 128 20.16 -1.37 -8.56
C GLY A 128 18.91 -1.37 -7.65
N GLY A 129 18.35 -2.55 -7.38
CA GLY A 129 17.15 -2.74 -6.56
C GLY A 129 17.40 -2.73 -5.04
N GLY A 130 16.54 -3.40 -4.29
CA GLY A 130 16.64 -3.45 -2.83
C GLY A 130 15.35 -3.92 -2.14
N VAL A 131 15.05 -3.34 -0.99
CA VAL A 131 13.82 -3.60 -0.23
C VAL A 131 12.91 -2.39 -0.30
N THR A 132 11.60 -2.62 -0.48
CA THR A 132 10.57 -1.60 -0.31
C THR A 132 9.68 -1.97 0.87
N LEU A 133 9.53 -1.06 1.82
CA LEU A 133 8.53 -1.18 2.89
C LEU A 133 7.27 -0.45 2.44
N SER A 134 6.15 -1.15 2.40
CA SER A 134 4.87 -0.70 1.80
C SER A 134 3.67 -1.32 2.52
N GLY A 135 2.50 -1.32 1.89
CA GLY A 135 1.28 -2.01 2.34
C GLY A 135 0.18 -1.07 2.77
N GLY A 136 0.00 -0.90 4.08
CA GLY A 136 -0.84 0.15 4.65
C GLY A 136 -0.08 1.47 4.73
N GLU A 137 0.24 1.92 5.94
CA GLU A 137 1.16 3.06 6.15
C GLU A 137 2.29 2.60 7.06
N VAL A 138 3.50 2.55 6.52
CA VAL A 138 4.70 2.12 7.25
C VAL A 138 5.04 3.10 8.36
N MET A 139 4.82 4.39 8.10
CA MET A 139 5.21 5.49 8.99
C MET A 139 4.33 5.66 10.23
N VAL A 140 3.30 4.79 10.42
CA VAL A 140 2.46 4.75 11.63
C VAL A 140 2.55 3.41 12.36
N GLN A 141 3.48 2.54 11.96
CA GLN A 141 3.76 1.29 12.66
C GLN A 141 4.55 1.54 13.97
N ASP A 142 4.93 0.48 14.66
CA ASP A 142 5.91 0.58 15.74
C ASP A 142 7.24 1.09 15.15
N MET A 143 7.57 2.35 15.41
CA MET A 143 8.75 2.99 14.80
C MET A 143 10.06 2.46 15.37
N ASP A 144 10.09 1.87 16.56
CA ASP A 144 11.29 1.20 17.07
C ASP A 144 11.61 -0.03 16.22
N TYR A 145 10.56 -0.75 15.82
CA TYR A 145 10.70 -1.89 14.92
C TYR A 145 11.09 -1.46 13.49
N VAL A 146 10.42 -0.45 12.93
CA VAL A 146 10.69 0.02 11.55
C VAL A 146 12.10 0.58 11.43
N GLU A 147 12.53 1.42 12.37
CA GLU A 147 13.87 2.00 12.40
C GLU A 147 14.94 0.91 12.49
N GLU A 148 14.81 -0.03 13.42
CA GLU A 148 15.77 -1.13 13.57
C GLU A 148 15.81 -2.03 12.33
N LEU A 149 14.66 -2.30 11.69
CA LEU A 149 14.62 -3.03 10.43
C LEU A 149 15.39 -2.28 9.33
N CYS A 150 15.13 -0.98 9.16
CA CYS A 150 15.82 -0.14 8.17
C CYS A 150 17.34 -0.09 8.46
N ARG A 151 17.73 0.14 9.71
CA ARG A 151 19.14 0.18 10.12
C ARG A 151 19.86 -1.12 9.74
N ARG A 152 19.29 -2.27 10.06
CA ARG A 152 19.91 -3.57 9.79
C ARG A 152 19.97 -3.94 8.31
N LEU A 153 18.98 -3.53 7.52
CA LEU A 153 19.02 -3.69 6.06
C LEU A 153 20.10 -2.78 5.45
N HIS A 154 20.16 -1.53 5.91
CA HIS A 154 21.15 -0.55 5.47
C HIS A 154 22.60 -1.01 5.79
N GLU A 155 22.85 -1.56 6.99
CA GLU A 155 24.15 -2.12 7.38
C GLU A 155 24.60 -3.29 6.49
N GLN A 156 23.65 -3.97 5.84
CA GLN A 156 23.97 -5.01 4.84
C GLN A 156 24.18 -4.45 3.43
N GLY A 157 24.15 -3.13 3.25
CA GLY A 157 24.26 -2.48 1.94
C GLY A 157 23.03 -2.68 1.05
N ILE A 158 21.87 -2.94 1.64
CA ILE A 158 20.59 -3.10 0.89
C ILE A 158 19.91 -1.74 0.81
N ARG A 159 19.64 -1.27 -0.41
CA ARG A 159 18.89 -0.03 -0.64
C ARG A 159 17.45 -0.15 -0.14
N ILE A 160 16.97 0.89 0.55
CA ILE A 160 15.66 0.91 1.18
C ILE A 160 14.79 2.00 0.57
N PHE A 161 13.61 1.61 0.10
CA PHE A 161 12.56 2.53 -0.33
C PHE A 161 11.40 2.42 0.65
N ILE A 162 10.79 3.55 0.96
CA ILE A 162 9.60 3.64 1.82
C ILE A 162 8.44 4.15 0.99
N ASP A 163 7.42 3.32 0.83
CA ASP A 163 6.16 3.68 0.17
C ASP A 163 5.20 4.25 1.23
N THR A 164 4.85 5.51 1.11
CA THR A 164 4.10 6.25 2.13
C THR A 164 3.09 7.23 1.54
N SER A 165 1.98 7.37 2.23
CA SER A 165 1.02 8.44 1.98
C SER A 165 1.41 9.78 2.63
N GLY A 166 2.41 9.78 3.50
CA GLY A 166 2.83 10.95 4.25
C GLY A 166 1.96 11.31 5.46
N HIS A 167 0.87 10.60 5.73
CA HIS A 167 -0.04 10.91 6.83
C HIS A 167 0.42 10.29 8.16
N CYS A 168 1.46 10.88 8.75
CA CYS A 168 2.05 10.45 10.03
C CYS A 168 2.75 11.64 10.73
N PRO A 169 3.13 11.55 12.01
CA PRO A 169 4.01 12.52 12.65
C PRO A 169 5.35 12.62 11.92
N TYR A 170 5.83 13.85 11.66
CA TYR A 170 7.09 14.06 10.94
C TYR A 170 8.31 13.44 11.63
N GLU A 171 8.30 13.38 12.95
CA GLU A 171 9.38 12.76 13.73
C GLU A 171 9.65 11.30 13.33
N ASN A 172 8.63 10.60 12.80
CA ASN A 172 8.79 9.25 12.29
C ASN A 172 9.70 9.23 11.05
N PHE A 173 9.55 10.21 10.15
CA PHE A 173 10.43 10.37 8.99
C PHE A 173 11.88 10.62 9.41
N LYS A 174 12.13 11.51 10.37
CA LYS A 174 13.47 11.82 10.85
C LYS A 174 14.21 10.58 11.37
N ARG A 175 13.49 9.66 12.01
CA ARG A 175 14.08 8.43 12.56
C ARG A 175 14.67 7.53 11.47
N ILE A 176 13.99 7.42 10.32
CA ILE A 176 14.40 6.49 9.27
C ILE A 176 15.13 7.16 8.09
N LEU A 177 15.12 8.51 8.03
CA LEU A 177 15.78 9.27 6.96
C LEU A 177 17.27 8.85 6.75
N PRO A 178 18.07 8.59 7.81
CA PRO A 178 19.48 8.17 7.64
C PRO A 178 19.67 6.82 6.93
N TYR A 179 18.61 5.99 6.86
CA TYR A 179 18.66 4.63 6.32
C TYR A 179 17.87 4.49 5.00
N THR A 180 17.15 5.53 4.60
CA THR A 180 16.22 5.49 3.47
C THR A 180 16.84 6.15 2.23
N ASP A 181 16.91 5.43 1.12
CA ASP A 181 17.40 5.97 -0.16
C ASP A 181 16.35 6.81 -0.88
N ILE A 182 15.08 6.35 -0.88
CA ILE A 182 13.97 7.01 -1.57
C ILE A 182 12.69 6.84 -0.77
N PHE A 183 11.93 7.92 -0.68
CA PHE A 183 10.52 7.89 -0.31
C PHE A 183 9.67 7.89 -1.59
N LEU A 184 8.89 6.83 -1.78
CA LEU A 184 7.82 6.77 -2.77
C LEU A 184 6.61 7.47 -2.15
N TYR A 185 6.42 8.73 -2.49
CA TYR A 185 5.50 9.61 -1.79
C TYR A 185 4.21 9.81 -2.59
N ASP A 186 3.09 9.34 -2.06
CA ASP A 186 1.81 9.37 -2.75
C ASP A 186 1.08 10.71 -2.58
N ILE A 187 0.80 11.42 -3.69
CA ILE A 187 -0.10 12.58 -3.73
C ILE A 187 -1.41 12.17 -4.41
N LYS A 188 -2.50 12.18 -3.65
CA LYS A 188 -3.77 11.61 -4.09
C LYS A 188 -4.82 12.66 -4.48
N ALA A 189 -4.83 13.83 -3.83
CA ALA A 189 -5.65 14.99 -4.19
C ALA A 189 -5.06 16.25 -3.58
N MET A 190 -5.15 17.39 -4.30
CA MET A 190 -4.70 18.70 -3.80
C MET A 190 -5.81 19.44 -3.06
N ASP A 191 -7.07 19.27 -3.46
CA ASP A 191 -8.22 19.82 -2.75
C ASP A 191 -8.49 19.01 -1.46
N PRO A 192 -8.47 19.65 -0.25
CA PRO A 192 -8.66 18.97 1.03
C PRO A 192 -10.06 18.36 1.19
N ALA A 193 -11.10 18.93 0.56
CA ALA A 193 -12.45 18.37 0.61
C ALA A 193 -12.56 17.11 -0.25
N VAL A 194 -11.95 17.10 -1.44
CA VAL A 194 -11.83 15.92 -2.31
C VAL A 194 -11.01 14.85 -1.59
N HIS A 195 -9.87 15.22 -0.99
CA HIS A 195 -9.03 14.28 -0.25
C HIS A 195 -9.81 13.64 0.91
N LYS A 196 -10.52 14.44 1.71
CA LYS A 196 -11.34 13.92 2.82
C LYS A 196 -12.46 13.00 2.34
N LYS A 197 -13.12 13.35 1.22
CA LYS A 197 -14.23 12.55 0.66
C LYS A 197 -13.78 11.17 0.19
N PHE A 198 -12.66 11.09 -0.54
CA PHE A 198 -12.23 9.86 -1.23
C PHE A 198 -11.16 9.08 -0.47
N ILE A 199 -10.38 9.74 0.41
CA ILE A 199 -9.24 9.13 1.12
C ILE A 199 -9.51 9.05 2.63
N GLY A 200 -10.49 9.78 3.16
CA GLY A 200 -10.96 9.70 4.54
C GLY A 200 -10.33 10.72 5.50
N VAL A 201 -9.28 11.41 5.11
CA VAL A 201 -8.60 12.47 5.86
C VAL A 201 -8.34 13.68 4.94
N ASP A 202 -8.06 14.87 5.49
CA ASP A 202 -7.53 15.98 4.69
C ASP A 202 -6.06 15.75 4.33
N ASN A 203 -5.51 16.62 3.47
CA ASN A 203 -4.15 16.51 2.94
C ASN A 203 -3.13 17.45 3.60
N ALA A 204 -3.53 18.29 4.56
CA ALA A 204 -2.65 19.32 5.11
C ALA A 204 -1.35 18.74 5.69
N LEU A 205 -1.47 17.69 6.53
CA LEU A 205 -0.31 17.02 7.12
C LEU A 205 0.58 16.34 6.05
N ILE A 206 -0.03 15.81 5.00
CA ILE A 206 0.68 15.13 3.90
C ILE A 206 1.55 16.15 3.14
N LEU A 207 0.98 17.29 2.77
CA LEU A 207 1.70 18.35 2.04
C LEU A 207 2.80 18.98 2.89
N GLU A 208 2.52 19.23 4.17
CA GLU A 208 3.52 19.74 5.11
C GLU A 208 4.68 18.76 5.29
N ASN A 209 4.41 17.47 5.40
CA ASN A 209 5.46 16.45 5.52
C ASN A 209 6.29 16.33 4.25
N LEU A 210 5.68 16.46 3.07
CA LEU A 210 6.42 16.45 1.79
C LEU A 210 7.41 17.61 1.72
N LYS A 211 6.96 18.82 2.11
CA LYS A 211 7.81 20.01 2.18
C LYS A 211 9.01 19.78 3.11
N ARG A 212 8.74 19.36 4.33
CA ARG A 212 9.80 19.11 5.32
C ARG A 212 10.79 18.03 4.89
N LEU A 213 10.31 16.94 4.24
CA LEU A 213 11.19 15.91 3.68
C LEU A 213 12.08 16.47 2.56
N SER A 214 11.55 17.36 1.73
CA SER A 214 12.33 18.04 0.69
C SER A 214 13.38 18.96 1.30
N ASP A 215 13.01 19.74 2.33
CA ASP A 215 13.93 20.64 3.06
C ASP A 215 15.06 19.87 3.77
N ASP A 216 14.77 18.66 4.29
CA ASP A 216 15.76 17.77 4.91
C ASP A 216 16.62 17.00 3.87
N GLY A 217 16.43 17.24 2.56
CA GLY A 217 17.22 16.69 1.47
C GLY A 217 16.94 15.21 1.16
N ALA A 218 15.78 14.71 1.53
CA ALA A 218 15.36 13.34 1.23
C ALA A 218 15.32 13.04 -0.28
N GLY A 219 15.63 11.81 -0.67
CA GLY A 219 15.33 11.32 -2.01
C GLY A 219 13.82 11.06 -2.14
N ILE A 220 13.13 11.77 -3.03
CA ILE A 220 11.68 11.70 -3.18
C ILE A 220 11.30 11.34 -4.62
N TYR A 221 10.47 10.30 -4.77
CA TYR A 221 9.71 10.01 -5.98
C TYR A 221 8.23 10.28 -5.67
N ILE A 222 7.62 11.21 -6.39
CA ILE A 222 6.17 11.46 -6.28
C ILE A 222 5.43 10.38 -7.05
N ARG A 223 4.41 9.79 -6.42
CA ARG A 223 3.50 8.85 -7.05
C ARG A 223 2.10 9.42 -7.05
N ILE A 224 1.46 9.42 -8.20
CA ILE A 224 0.12 9.99 -8.37
C ILE A 224 -0.81 8.91 -8.91
N PRO A 225 -1.61 8.26 -8.06
CA PRO A 225 -2.74 7.48 -8.56
C PRO A 225 -3.71 8.40 -9.31
N VAL A 226 -3.76 8.31 -10.63
CA VAL A 226 -4.62 9.16 -11.47
C VAL A 226 -5.97 8.48 -11.62
N VAL A 227 -6.99 9.06 -10.99
CA VAL A 227 -8.33 8.48 -10.84
C VAL A 227 -9.38 9.41 -11.44
N GLY A 228 -10.08 8.96 -12.48
CA GLY A 228 -11.22 9.67 -13.05
C GLY A 228 -12.31 9.88 -11.99
N GLY A 229 -12.90 11.07 -11.95
CA GLY A 229 -13.86 11.47 -10.91
C GLY A 229 -13.21 12.01 -9.61
N VAL A 230 -11.87 11.95 -9.49
CA VAL A 230 -11.15 12.42 -8.30
C VAL A 230 -10.12 13.48 -8.66
N ASN A 231 -9.06 13.10 -9.36
CA ASN A 231 -7.90 13.95 -9.61
C ASN A 231 -7.42 13.95 -11.09
N ALA A 232 -8.06 13.18 -11.97
CA ALA A 232 -7.75 13.18 -13.40
C ALA A 232 -8.29 14.44 -14.08
N ASN A 233 -7.72 15.61 -13.77
CA ASN A 233 -8.08 16.91 -14.34
C ASN A 233 -6.95 17.94 -14.18
N ASP A 234 -6.93 18.95 -15.06
CA ASP A 234 -5.92 20.02 -15.09
C ASP A 234 -5.85 20.81 -13.78
N GLY A 235 -6.97 20.98 -13.08
CA GLY A 235 -7.01 21.69 -11.80
C GLY A 235 -6.13 21.03 -10.74
N PHE A 236 -6.13 19.71 -10.67
CA PHE A 236 -5.27 18.97 -9.77
C PHE A 236 -3.79 19.13 -10.14
N PHE A 237 -3.44 18.93 -11.43
CA PHE A 237 -2.04 19.01 -11.88
C PHE A 237 -1.47 20.42 -11.74
N ASN A 238 -2.23 21.44 -12.10
CA ASN A 238 -1.82 22.83 -11.90
C ASN A 238 -1.60 23.15 -10.41
N ALA A 239 -2.52 22.76 -9.54
CA ALA A 239 -2.37 22.99 -8.10
C ALA A 239 -1.15 22.25 -7.51
N LEU A 240 -0.85 21.03 -7.99
CA LEU A 240 0.35 20.29 -7.59
C LEU A 240 1.63 20.98 -8.07
N ILE A 241 1.66 21.41 -9.34
CA ILE A 241 2.79 22.13 -9.91
C ILE A 241 3.05 23.44 -9.14
N ASP A 242 2.00 24.21 -8.88
CA ASP A 242 2.09 25.47 -8.12
C ASP A 242 2.62 25.21 -6.71
N PHE A 243 2.11 24.21 -6.01
CA PHE A 243 2.59 23.82 -4.68
C PHE A 243 4.07 23.44 -4.72
N MET A 244 4.47 22.55 -5.64
CA MET A 244 5.86 22.11 -5.72
C MET A 244 6.83 23.25 -6.07
N LYS A 245 6.41 24.22 -6.90
CA LYS A 245 7.22 25.40 -7.24
C LYS A 245 7.30 26.42 -6.12
N GLN A 246 6.15 26.74 -5.47
CA GLN A 246 6.08 27.74 -4.38
C GLN A 246 6.90 27.32 -3.16
N ASP A 247 6.85 26.05 -2.81
CA ASP A 247 7.56 25.49 -1.66
C ASP A 247 8.93 24.90 -2.02
N ASN A 248 9.39 25.09 -3.29
CA ASN A 248 10.68 24.61 -3.80
C ASN A 248 10.91 23.11 -3.51
N ILE A 249 9.89 22.28 -3.79
CA ILE A 249 9.95 20.84 -3.53
C ILE A 249 10.86 20.16 -4.54
N HIS A 250 11.92 19.52 -4.04
CA HIS A 250 12.87 18.77 -4.85
C HIS A 250 12.45 17.31 -4.99
N VAL A 251 12.11 16.89 -6.22
CA VAL A 251 11.75 15.51 -6.53
C VAL A 251 12.69 14.94 -7.60
N LYS A 252 13.01 13.66 -7.47
CA LYS A 252 13.85 12.95 -8.43
C LYS A 252 13.05 12.34 -9.58
N GLU A 253 11.78 12.01 -9.33
CA GLU A 253 10.89 11.38 -10.30
C GLU A 253 9.43 11.61 -9.94
N ILE A 254 8.56 11.65 -10.98
CA ILE A 254 7.10 11.66 -10.82
C ILE A 254 6.52 10.49 -11.62
N SER A 255 5.78 9.60 -10.97
CA SER A 255 5.10 8.47 -11.60
C SER A 255 3.58 8.67 -11.58
N LEU A 256 2.99 8.70 -12.77
CA LEU A 256 1.54 8.73 -12.95
C LEU A 256 1.01 7.31 -13.02
N LEU A 257 0.25 6.89 -12.02
CA LEU A 257 -0.28 5.52 -11.90
C LEU A 257 -1.74 5.49 -12.35
N PRO A 258 -2.05 5.01 -13.58
CA PRO A 258 -3.42 4.95 -14.04
C PRO A 258 -4.26 4.08 -13.10
N TYR A 259 -5.45 4.58 -12.73
CA TYR A 259 -6.40 3.80 -11.95
C TYR A 259 -6.78 2.50 -12.64
N HIS A 260 -6.91 1.44 -11.85
CA HIS A 260 -7.49 0.16 -12.24
C HIS A 260 -8.24 -0.47 -11.05
N ASP A 261 -9.20 -1.32 -11.34
CA ASP A 261 -10.09 -1.95 -10.35
C ASP A 261 -9.61 -3.34 -9.85
N PHE A 262 -8.35 -3.71 -10.07
CA PHE A 262 -7.80 -5.03 -9.68
C PHE A 262 -7.97 -5.35 -8.18
N GLY A 263 -8.15 -4.31 -7.36
CA GLY A 263 -8.48 -4.47 -5.94
C GLY A 263 -9.88 -5.01 -5.64
N LYS A 264 -10.85 -4.89 -6.57
CA LYS A 264 -12.28 -5.23 -6.37
C LYS A 264 -12.49 -6.64 -5.81
N GLY A 265 -11.82 -7.63 -6.38
CA GLY A 265 -11.89 -9.01 -5.88
C GLY A 265 -11.40 -9.19 -4.45
N LYS A 266 -10.41 -8.41 -4.02
CA LYS A 266 -9.91 -8.43 -2.65
C LYS A 266 -10.92 -7.88 -1.64
N TYR A 267 -11.68 -6.81 -2.03
CA TYR A 267 -12.78 -6.29 -1.20
C TYR A 267 -13.84 -7.36 -0.97
N ALA A 268 -14.30 -8.02 -2.03
CA ALA A 268 -15.27 -9.11 -1.93
C ALA A 268 -14.76 -10.25 -1.01
N ASN A 269 -13.50 -10.63 -1.13
CA ASN A 269 -12.86 -11.65 -0.29
C ASN A 269 -12.79 -11.26 1.20
N LEU A 270 -12.76 -9.95 1.49
CA LEU A 270 -12.82 -9.38 2.83
C LEU A 270 -14.26 -9.10 3.29
N GLY A 271 -15.28 -9.34 2.44
CA GLY A 271 -16.68 -9.02 2.72
C GLY A 271 -16.95 -7.53 2.77
N ARG A 272 -16.23 -6.75 1.97
CA ARG A 272 -16.35 -5.29 1.86
C ARG A 272 -16.95 -4.91 0.50
N VAL A 273 -17.62 -3.78 0.45
CA VAL A 273 -18.11 -3.20 -0.79
C VAL A 273 -16.98 -2.38 -1.44
N TYR A 274 -16.91 -2.44 -2.76
CA TYR A 274 -16.05 -1.59 -3.59
C TYR A 274 -16.92 -0.58 -4.32
N GLU A 275 -16.63 0.72 -4.13
CA GLU A 275 -17.41 1.84 -4.69
C GLU A 275 -16.98 2.11 -6.14
N GLU A 276 -17.45 1.27 -7.08
CA GLU A 276 -17.01 1.33 -8.48
C GLU A 276 -17.61 2.47 -9.31
N ASP A 277 -18.82 2.93 -8.98
CA ASP A 277 -19.55 3.93 -9.77
C ASP A 277 -18.97 5.35 -9.70
N LEU A 278 -18.08 5.60 -8.73
CA LEU A 278 -17.53 6.94 -8.47
C LEU A 278 -16.19 7.19 -9.16
N MET A 279 -15.59 6.16 -9.76
CA MET A 279 -14.20 6.19 -10.22
C MET A 279 -14.06 5.42 -11.53
N TRP A 280 -13.19 5.95 -12.43
CA TRP A 280 -12.88 5.29 -13.71
C TRP A 280 -11.41 5.49 -14.08
N ALA A 281 -10.91 4.65 -15.00
CA ALA A 281 -9.58 4.78 -15.54
C ALA A 281 -9.50 5.97 -16.52
N PRO A 282 -8.51 6.86 -16.37
CA PRO A 282 -8.25 7.87 -17.39
C PRO A 282 -7.81 7.20 -18.70
N THR A 283 -8.13 7.85 -19.83
CA THR A 283 -7.68 7.39 -21.14
C THR A 283 -6.18 7.58 -21.32
N PRO A 284 -5.54 6.85 -22.26
CA PRO A 284 -4.14 7.07 -22.60
C PRO A 284 -3.82 8.51 -23.02
N ASP A 285 -4.74 9.17 -23.73
CA ASP A 285 -4.58 10.56 -24.16
C ASP A 285 -4.59 11.53 -22.97
N GLU A 286 -5.52 11.35 -22.02
CA GLU A 286 -5.54 12.11 -20.76
C GLU A 286 -4.25 11.91 -19.97
N MET A 287 -3.77 10.66 -19.85
CA MET A 287 -2.51 10.37 -19.18
C MET A 287 -1.31 11.04 -19.87
N GLY A 288 -1.30 11.03 -21.20
CA GLY A 288 -0.30 11.73 -22.01
C GLY A 288 -0.34 13.25 -21.79
N HIS A 289 -1.53 13.84 -21.74
CA HIS A 289 -1.75 15.25 -21.45
C HIS A 289 -1.22 15.63 -20.04
N PHE A 290 -1.57 14.88 -19.00
CA PHE A 290 -1.10 15.17 -17.64
C PHE A 290 0.41 15.03 -17.51
N LYS A 291 1.01 14.06 -18.20
CA LYS A 291 2.46 13.95 -18.29
C LYS A 291 3.08 15.20 -18.93
N ALA A 292 2.54 15.66 -20.06
CA ALA A 292 3.02 16.85 -20.75
C ALA A 292 2.96 18.11 -19.88
N LEU A 293 1.87 18.30 -19.09
CA LEU A 293 1.76 19.43 -18.14
C LEU A 293 2.93 19.46 -17.14
N LEU A 294 3.32 18.30 -16.62
CA LEU A 294 4.44 18.21 -15.67
C LEU A 294 5.79 18.44 -16.37
N GLU A 295 5.98 17.90 -17.57
CA GLU A 295 7.21 18.10 -18.36
C GLU A 295 7.37 19.57 -18.77
N GLU A 296 6.32 20.24 -19.21
CA GLU A 296 6.30 21.69 -19.53
C GLU A 296 6.57 22.55 -18.29
N ALA A 297 6.18 22.07 -17.11
CA ALA A 297 6.49 22.73 -15.84
C ALA A 297 7.96 22.60 -15.42
N GLY A 298 8.76 21.77 -16.11
CA GLY A 298 10.20 21.58 -15.92
C GLY A 298 10.59 20.29 -15.17
N TYR A 299 9.68 19.33 -14.98
CA TYR A 299 9.99 18.03 -14.37
C TYR A 299 10.48 17.05 -15.45
N GLU A 300 11.77 16.69 -15.41
CA GLU A 300 12.42 15.91 -16.49
C GLU A 300 12.09 14.41 -16.47
N ARG A 301 11.82 13.85 -15.26
CA ARG A 301 11.57 12.42 -15.08
C ARG A 301 10.12 12.19 -14.71
N VAL A 302 9.26 12.16 -15.73
CA VAL A 302 7.83 11.86 -15.59
C VAL A 302 7.50 10.57 -16.33
N ALA A 303 7.04 9.55 -15.60
CA ALA A 303 6.68 8.25 -16.16
C ALA A 303 5.15 8.00 -16.05
N ILE A 304 4.60 7.24 -16.99
CA ILE A 304 3.26 6.66 -16.89
C ILE A 304 3.42 5.17 -16.53
N GLY A 305 2.87 4.77 -15.41
CA GLY A 305 3.11 3.47 -14.79
C GLY A 305 4.20 3.55 -13.72
N GLY A 306 4.42 2.47 -12.98
CA GLY A 306 5.41 2.35 -11.92
C GLY A 306 5.91 0.92 -11.79
#